data_a2c50ddbbe8dd01b484959b2d002602c
#
_entry.id   a2c50ddbbe8dd01b484959b2d002602c
#
_cell.length_a   1.000
_cell.length_b   1.000
_cell.length_c   1.000
_cell.angle_alpha   90.00
_cell.angle_beta   90.00
_cell.angle_gamma   90.00
#
_symmetry.space_group_name_H-M   'P 1'
#
loop_
_entity.id
_entity.type
_entity.pdbx_description
1 polymer ?
#
loop_
_entity_poly.entity_id
_entity_poly.type
_entity_poly.pdbx_seq_one_letter_code
_entity_poly.pdbx_strand_id
1 'polypeptide(L)'
;MGGQQPGRAAGRRGETEEPGPPAPVQDARLLAAAGRVLEDAGWQGLTVEAVAEAAGLSRVTAWRLGASREALVATLLRDLAVAYREAMWPALVGPGDARQRLDRALDALFGVIDSHLPLLLASDQVFHRAKAASINFNEPFARLFGDGVVDGSLAPPGGDPAEAAELLFNTVCWSYVHLRGRHHWPAERARRGLRALIEPGLVPGARPE
;
A
#
# COMPACT_ATOMS: atom_id res chain seq x y z
N MET A 1 -29.35 48.67 44.59
CA MET A 1 -29.52 48.80 43.14
C MET A 1 -28.46 47.96 42.45
N GLY A 2 -28.84 46.75 42.14
CA GLY A 2 -27.98 45.77 41.49
C GLY A 2 -28.19 45.75 40.00
N GLY A 3 -27.13 45.89 39.25
CA GLY A 3 -27.11 45.70 37.81
C GLY A 3 -26.49 44.36 37.46
N GLN A 4 -27.35 43.39 37.10
CA GLN A 4 -26.92 42.14 36.50
C GLN A 4 -26.63 42.37 34.99
N GLN A 5 -25.42 42.09 34.55
CA GLN A 5 -25.08 41.96 33.13
C GLN A 5 -25.37 40.52 32.66
N PRO A 6 -26.03 40.31 31.49
CA PRO A 6 -26.23 39.00 30.94
C PRO A 6 -24.95 38.50 30.25
N GLY A 7 -24.60 37.26 30.57
CA GLY A 7 -23.48 36.55 30.01
C GLY A 7 -23.60 36.39 28.48
N ARG A 8 -22.52 36.73 27.77
CA ARG A 8 -22.32 36.43 26.36
C ARG A 8 -22.14 34.92 26.20
N ALA A 9 -23.10 34.27 25.56
CA ALA A 9 -22.96 32.92 25.07
C ALA A 9 -21.83 32.87 24.03
N ALA A 10 -20.75 32.19 24.35
CA ALA A 10 -19.70 31.88 23.41
C ALA A 10 -20.26 30.89 22.36
N GLY A 11 -20.39 31.38 21.13
CA GLY A 11 -20.78 30.55 20.00
C GLY A 11 -19.76 29.41 19.82
N ARG A 12 -20.27 28.19 19.88
CA ARG A 12 -19.53 27.00 19.41
C ARG A 12 -19.17 27.23 17.94
N ARG A 13 -17.89 27.42 17.67
CA ARG A 13 -17.37 27.35 16.30
C ARG A 13 -17.65 25.94 15.82
N GLY A 14 -18.44 25.83 14.75
CA GLY A 14 -18.72 24.56 14.11
C GLY A 14 -17.38 23.90 13.74
N GLU A 15 -17.15 22.73 14.31
CA GLU A 15 -16.15 21.80 13.82
C GLU A 15 -16.58 21.47 12.39
N THR A 16 -15.83 21.94 11.41
CA THR A 16 -15.97 21.51 10.02
C THR A 16 -15.58 20.03 9.99
N GLU A 17 -16.58 19.18 9.99
CA GLU A 17 -16.45 17.74 9.81
C GLU A 17 -15.70 17.53 8.49
N GLU A 18 -14.44 17.04 8.56
CA GLU A 18 -13.71 16.69 7.37
C GLU A 18 -14.52 15.68 6.57
N PRO A 19 -14.75 15.86 5.27
CA PRO A 19 -15.53 14.92 4.47
C PRO A 19 -14.89 13.54 4.58
N GLY A 20 -15.70 12.56 4.95
CA GLY A 20 -15.28 11.16 5.04
C GLY A 20 -14.74 10.65 3.69
N PRO A 21 -14.05 9.49 3.68
CA PRO A 21 -13.50 8.94 2.46
C PRO A 21 -14.62 8.76 1.42
N PRO A 22 -14.31 9.01 0.13
CA PRO A 22 -15.30 8.89 -0.95
C PRO A 22 -15.84 7.47 -1.02
N ALA A 23 -17.12 7.34 -1.37
CA ALA A 23 -17.74 6.04 -1.59
C ALA A 23 -16.99 5.27 -2.70
N PRO A 24 -16.84 3.94 -2.56
CA PRO A 24 -16.12 3.14 -3.53
C PRO A 24 -16.85 3.09 -4.87
N VAL A 25 -16.12 3.17 -5.97
CA VAL A 25 -16.63 2.88 -7.32
C VAL A 25 -16.85 1.37 -7.41
N GLN A 26 -18.06 0.95 -7.77
CA GLN A 26 -18.41 -0.48 -7.86
C GLN A 26 -18.42 -1.01 -9.31
N ASP A 27 -18.40 -0.14 -10.31
CA ASP A 27 -18.41 -0.56 -11.72
C ASP A 27 -17.03 -1.10 -12.14
N ALA A 28 -16.95 -2.40 -12.34
CA ALA A 28 -15.72 -3.11 -12.71
C ALA A 28 -15.10 -2.58 -14.03
N ARG A 29 -15.91 -2.08 -14.97
CA ARG A 29 -15.41 -1.50 -16.23
C ARG A 29 -14.63 -0.21 -15.98
N LEU A 30 -15.13 0.64 -15.07
CA LEU A 30 -14.44 1.87 -14.67
C LEU A 30 -13.14 1.57 -13.95
N LEU A 31 -13.10 0.57 -13.07
CA LEU A 31 -11.89 0.19 -12.36
C LEU A 31 -10.85 -0.41 -13.29
N ALA A 32 -11.25 -1.34 -14.16
CA ALA A 32 -10.36 -1.90 -15.17
C ALA A 32 -9.82 -0.81 -16.13
N ALA A 33 -10.68 0.14 -16.53
CA ALA A 33 -10.27 1.26 -17.36
C ALA A 33 -9.29 2.19 -16.63
N ALA A 34 -9.52 2.48 -15.33
CA ALA A 34 -8.60 3.29 -14.53
C ALA A 34 -7.21 2.64 -14.41
N GLY A 35 -7.15 1.31 -14.27
CA GLY A 35 -5.89 0.57 -14.31
C GLY A 35 -5.14 0.75 -15.62
N ARG A 36 -5.82 0.58 -16.78
CA ARG A 36 -5.22 0.80 -18.11
C ARG A 36 -4.76 2.25 -18.31
N VAL A 37 -5.57 3.22 -17.93
CA VAL A 37 -5.19 4.64 -18.04
C VAL A 37 -3.95 4.95 -17.18
N LEU A 38 -3.83 4.36 -15.99
CA LEU A 38 -2.62 4.48 -15.16
C LEU A 38 -1.40 3.86 -15.83
N GLU A 39 -1.55 2.70 -16.49
CA GLU A 39 -0.48 2.02 -17.21
C GLU A 39 -0.01 2.84 -18.42
N ASP A 40 -0.94 3.35 -19.23
CA ASP A 40 -0.66 4.01 -20.50
C ASP A 40 -0.22 5.48 -20.34
N ALA A 41 -0.88 6.23 -19.44
CA ALA A 41 -0.73 7.68 -19.30
C ALA A 41 -0.29 8.13 -17.90
N GLY A 42 -0.07 7.19 -16.98
CA GLY A 42 0.39 7.48 -15.62
C GLY A 42 -0.61 8.29 -14.80
N TRP A 43 -0.11 8.80 -13.66
CA TRP A 43 -0.93 9.59 -12.73
C TRP A 43 -1.58 10.82 -13.35
N GLN A 44 -0.87 11.54 -14.19
CA GLN A 44 -1.39 12.78 -14.80
C GLN A 44 -2.52 12.50 -15.78
N GLY A 45 -2.48 11.36 -16.48
CA GLY A 45 -3.52 10.92 -17.38
C GLY A 45 -4.79 10.38 -16.70
N LEU A 46 -4.75 10.05 -15.42
CA LEU A 46 -5.90 9.52 -14.69
C LEU A 46 -6.94 10.59 -14.44
N THR A 47 -7.78 10.84 -15.45
CA THR A 47 -8.94 11.73 -15.39
C THR A 47 -10.24 10.95 -15.55
N VAL A 48 -11.37 11.49 -15.05
CA VAL A 48 -12.68 10.84 -15.20
C VAL A 48 -13.05 10.70 -16.67
N GLU A 49 -12.67 11.67 -17.50
CA GLU A 49 -12.88 11.67 -18.94
C GLU A 49 -12.15 10.51 -19.61
N ALA A 50 -10.84 10.38 -19.36
CA ALA A 50 -10.01 9.31 -19.93
C ALA A 50 -10.49 7.92 -19.48
N VAL A 51 -10.86 7.79 -18.21
CA VAL A 51 -11.39 6.53 -17.68
C VAL A 51 -12.76 6.19 -18.28
N ALA A 52 -13.66 7.16 -18.43
CA ALA A 52 -14.96 6.95 -19.04
C ALA A 52 -14.81 6.52 -20.52
N GLU A 53 -13.95 7.18 -21.28
CA GLU A 53 -13.63 6.84 -22.66
C GLU A 53 -13.06 5.41 -22.77
N ALA A 54 -12.06 5.09 -21.96
CA ALA A 54 -11.46 3.75 -21.90
C ALA A 54 -12.43 2.66 -21.44
N ALA A 55 -13.49 3.03 -20.69
CA ALA A 55 -14.57 2.12 -20.26
C ALA A 55 -15.70 2.00 -21.29
N GLY A 56 -15.68 2.78 -22.39
CA GLY A 56 -16.77 2.87 -23.36
C GLY A 56 -18.03 3.55 -22.80
N LEU A 57 -17.87 4.47 -21.86
CA LEU A 57 -18.95 5.18 -21.19
C LEU A 57 -18.92 6.67 -21.48
N SER A 58 -20.09 7.34 -21.41
CA SER A 58 -20.09 8.79 -21.39
C SER A 58 -19.60 9.31 -20.02
N ARG A 59 -19.01 10.51 -20.00
CA ARG A 59 -18.62 11.20 -18.76
C ARG A 59 -19.77 11.29 -17.75
N VAL A 60 -20.99 11.59 -18.25
CA VAL A 60 -22.19 11.70 -17.42
C VAL A 60 -22.53 10.34 -16.78
N THR A 61 -22.40 9.25 -17.54
CA THR A 61 -22.62 7.90 -17.04
C THR A 61 -21.58 7.53 -15.98
N ALA A 62 -20.30 7.79 -16.23
CA ALA A 62 -19.23 7.56 -15.27
C ALA A 62 -19.48 8.33 -13.97
N TRP A 63 -19.86 9.62 -14.09
CA TRP A 63 -20.17 10.45 -12.91
C TRP A 63 -21.36 9.89 -12.10
N ARG A 64 -22.45 9.44 -12.76
CA ARG A 64 -23.61 8.81 -12.11
C ARG A 64 -23.24 7.50 -11.40
N LEU A 65 -22.20 6.81 -11.85
CA LEU A 65 -21.65 5.60 -11.24
C LEU A 65 -20.67 5.94 -10.09
N GLY A 66 -20.57 7.21 -9.70
CA GLY A 66 -19.73 7.67 -8.60
C GLY A 66 -18.25 7.87 -8.96
N ALA A 67 -17.93 7.92 -10.26
CA ALA A 67 -16.55 8.12 -10.66
C ALA A 67 -16.11 9.57 -10.39
N SER A 68 -15.23 9.73 -9.43
CA SER A 68 -14.32 10.85 -9.29
C SER A 68 -12.89 10.32 -9.27
N ARG A 69 -11.91 11.16 -9.50
CA ARG A 69 -10.51 10.73 -9.45
C ARG A 69 -10.18 10.15 -8.06
N GLU A 70 -10.65 10.81 -7.01
CA GLU A 70 -10.47 10.41 -5.64
C GLU A 70 -11.14 9.07 -5.34
N ALA A 71 -12.38 8.86 -5.81
CA ALA A 71 -13.11 7.61 -5.61
C ALA A 71 -12.46 6.44 -6.37
N LEU A 72 -12.00 6.67 -7.61
CA LEU A 72 -11.27 5.66 -8.39
C LEU A 72 -9.99 5.25 -7.69
N VAL A 73 -9.18 6.21 -7.24
CA VAL A 73 -7.93 5.95 -6.52
C VAL A 73 -8.18 5.25 -5.20
N ALA A 74 -9.14 5.72 -4.40
CA ALA A 74 -9.48 5.10 -3.13
C ALA A 74 -9.91 3.64 -3.31
N THR A 75 -10.62 3.33 -4.41
CA THR A 75 -11.02 1.96 -4.73
C THR A 75 -9.83 1.12 -5.16
N LEU A 76 -8.97 1.61 -6.05
CA LEU A 76 -7.76 0.90 -6.47
C LEU A 76 -6.80 0.61 -5.30
N LEU A 77 -6.66 1.55 -4.36
CA LEU A 77 -5.86 1.33 -3.14
C LEU A 77 -6.50 0.29 -2.22
N ARG A 78 -7.81 0.23 -2.14
CA ARG A 78 -8.52 -0.80 -1.38
C ARG A 78 -8.34 -2.18 -2.01
N ASP A 79 -8.42 -2.27 -3.34
CA ASP A 79 -8.20 -3.52 -4.08
C ASP A 79 -6.74 -4.00 -3.90
N LEU A 80 -5.75 -3.10 -3.98
CA LEU A 80 -4.36 -3.40 -3.64
C LEU A 80 -4.24 -3.98 -2.22
N ALA A 81 -4.92 -3.38 -1.27
CA ALA A 81 -4.89 -3.82 0.13
C ALA A 81 -5.52 -5.20 0.34
N VAL A 82 -6.59 -5.51 -0.40
CA VAL A 82 -7.19 -6.86 -0.41
C VAL A 82 -6.21 -7.86 -1.03
N ALA A 83 -5.69 -7.56 -2.22
CA ALA A 83 -4.72 -8.40 -2.92
C ALA A 83 -3.47 -8.69 -2.06
N TYR A 84 -2.97 -7.68 -1.37
CA TYR A 84 -1.84 -7.84 -0.44
C TYR A 84 -2.16 -8.82 0.69
N ARG A 85 -3.30 -8.66 1.37
CA ARG A 85 -3.69 -9.56 2.47
C ARG A 85 -3.87 -11.01 1.99
N GLU A 86 -4.52 -11.20 0.86
CA GLU A 86 -4.75 -12.51 0.27
C GLU A 86 -3.43 -13.19 -0.12
N ALA A 87 -2.51 -12.44 -0.72
CA ALA A 87 -1.19 -12.94 -1.10
C ALA A 87 -0.31 -13.27 0.12
N MET A 88 -0.39 -12.48 1.20
CA MET A 88 0.42 -12.68 2.40
C MET A 88 -0.08 -13.83 3.28
N TRP A 89 -1.37 -14.11 3.28
CA TRP A 89 -1.97 -15.11 4.17
C TRP A 89 -1.31 -16.49 4.09
N PRO A 90 -1.06 -17.10 2.90
CA PRO A 90 -0.40 -18.41 2.80
C PRO A 90 1.01 -18.42 3.38
N ALA A 91 1.74 -17.32 3.29
CA ALA A 91 3.07 -17.21 3.88
C ALA A 91 3.01 -17.17 5.42
N LEU A 92 2.00 -16.50 6.00
CA LEU A 92 1.85 -16.37 7.43
C LEU A 92 1.46 -17.69 8.14
N VAL A 93 0.61 -18.50 7.49
CA VAL A 93 0.04 -19.72 8.09
C VAL A 93 0.63 -21.00 7.52
N GLY A 94 1.48 -20.91 6.51
CA GLY A 94 2.06 -22.05 5.81
C GLY A 94 3.11 -22.80 6.65
N PRO A 95 3.51 -24.00 6.21
CA PRO A 95 4.49 -24.83 6.90
C PRO A 95 5.90 -24.22 6.82
N GLY A 96 6.78 -24.68 7.70
CA GLY A 96 8.19 -24.27 7.77
C GLY A 96 8.45 -23.27 8.89
N ASP A 97 9.74 -23.02 9.15
CA ASP A 97 10.18 -21.99 10.09
C ASP A 97 9.89 -20.57 9.59
N ALA A 98 10.10 -19.58 10.45
CA ALA A 98 9.78 -18.21 10.10
C ALA A 98 10.61 -17.68 8.94
N ARG A 99 11.86 -18.12 8.76
CA ARG A 99 12.71 -17.75 7.62
C ARG A 99 12.11 -18.23 6.30
N GLN A 100 11.70 -19.49 6.22
CA GLN A 100 11.07 -20.05 5.02
C GLN A 100 9.75 -19.35 4.70
N ARG A 101 8.99 -18.97 5.74
CA ARG A 101 7.75 -18.21 5.60
C ARG A 101 8.02 -16.77 5.14
N LEU A 102 9.10 -16.13 5.64
CA LEU A 102 9.55 -14.81 5.19
C LEU A 102 9.92 -14.81 3.71
N ASP A 103 10.61 -15.85 3.22
CA ASP A 103 10.94 -16.00 1.80
C ASP A 103 9.68 -16.01 0.93
N ARG A 104 8.66 -16.78 1.34
CA ARG A 104 7.36 -16.78 0.63
C ARG A 104 6.64 -15.45 0.72
N ALA A 105 6.72 -14.77 1.87
CA ALA A 105 6.13 -13.44 2.04
C ALA A 105 6.78 -12.39 1.12
N LEU A 106 8.09 -12.46 0.94
CA LEU A 106 8.80 -11.61 -0.03
C LEU A 106 8.37 -11.89 -1.48
N ASP A 107 8.21 -13.18 -1.85
CA ASP A 107 7.70 -13.53 -3.18
C ASP A 107 6.27 -13.02 -3.39
N ALA A 108 5.41 -13.15 -2.38
CA ALA A 108 4.06 -12.61 -2.40
C ALA A 108 4.05 -11.08 -2.55
N LEU A 109 4.89 -10.37 -1.79
CA LEU A 109 5.06 -8.92 -1.89
C LEU A 109 5.47 -8.50 -3.31
N PHE A 110 6.51 -9.14 -3.88
CA PHE A 110 6.96 -8.86 -5.24
C PHE A 110 5.86 -9.10 -6.28
N GLY A 111 5.08 -10.17 -6.13
CA GLY A 111 3.96 -10.47 -7.01
C GLY A 111 2.87 -9.40 -6.97
N VAL A 112 2.50 -8.94 -5.77
CA VAL A 112 1.54 -7.85 -5.58
C VAL A 112 2.05 -6.54 -6.18
N ILE A 113 3.33 -6.22 -5.97
CA ILE A 113 3.94 -5.02 -6.57
C ILE A 113 3.91 -5.09 -8.10
N ASP A 114 4.31 -6.22 -8.71
CA ASP A 114 4.30 -6.37 -10.16
C ASP A 114 2.88 -6.20 -10.74
N SER A 115 1.85 -6.73 -10.06
CA SER A 115 0.46 -6.63 -10.50
C SER A 115 -0.15 -5.22 -10.33
N HIS A 116 0.42 -4.39 -9.47
CA HIS A 116 -0.09 -3.04 -9.17
C HIS A 116 0.95 -1.94 -9.42
N LEU A 117 1.99 -2.24 -10.21
CA LEU A 117 3.12 -1.35 -10.42
C LEU A 117 2.71 0.06 -10.91
N PRO A 118 1.78 0.22 -11.89
CA PRO A 118 1.34 1.54 -12.33
C PRO A 118 0.72 2.38 -11.22
N LEU A 119 -0.09 1.76 -10.35
CA LEU A 119 -0.68 2.43 -9.19
C LEU A 119 0.39 2.83 -8.16
N LEU A 120 1.33 1.95 -7.88
CA LEU A 120 2.42 2.20 -6.92
C LEU A 120 3.38 3.29 -7.41
N LEU A 121 3.68 3.36 -8.70
CA LEU A 121 4.46 4.44 -9.30
C LEU A 121 3.75 5.80 -9.25
N ALA A 122 2.42 5.77 -9.34
CA ALA A 122 1.59 6.96 -9.19
C ALA A 122 1.49 7.43 -7.72
N SER A 123 1.84 6.59 -6.78
CA SER A 123 1.49 6.71 -5.37
C SER A 123 2.29 7.76 -4.59
N ASP A 124 3.49 8.15 -5.02
CA ASP A 124 4.24 9.25 -4.38
C ASP A 124 3.39 10.52 -4.20
N GLN A 125 2.41 10.71 -5.09
CA GLN A 125 1.46 11.83 -5.02
C GLN A 125 0.15 11.47 -4.32
N VAL A 126 -0.16 10.17 -4.21
CA VAL A 126 -1.44 9.64 -3.72
C VAL A 126 -1.39 9.27 -2.24
N PHE A 127 -0.35 8.57 -1.80
CA PHE A 127 -0.26 8.12 -0.40
C PHE A 127 -0.17 9.26 0.60
N HIS A 128 0.46 10.37 0.23
CA HIS A 128 0.49 11.56 1.09
C HIS A 128 -0.85 12.28 1.20
N ARG A 129 -1.78 12.04 0.27
CA ARG A 129 -3.12 12.66 0.27
C ARG A 129 -4.24 11.72 0.70
N ALA A 130 -4.07 10.42 0.51
CA ALA A 130 -5.06 9.42 0.89
C ALA A 130 -4.78 8.91 2.31
N LYS A 131 -5.30 9.59 3.33
CA LYS A 131 -5.46 9.04 4.70
C LYS A 131 -6.33 7.76 4.72
N ALA A 132 -6.63 7.17 3.57
CA ALA A 132 -7.73 6.24 3.39
C ALA A 132 -7.39 4.77 3.60
N ALA A 133 -6.14 4.38 3.76
CA ALA A 133 -5.82 2.99 4.02
C ALA A 133 -5.21 2.85 5.42
N SER A 134 -6.03 2.59 6.40
CA SER A 134 -5.62 2.14 7.75
C SER A 134 -5.07 0.71 7.72
N ILE A 135 -4.36 0.32 6.64
CA ILE A 135 -3.75 -1.00 6.53
C ILE A 135 -2.30 -0.88 6.93
N ASN A 136 -1.94 -1.62 7.96
CA ASN A 136 -0.56 -1.78 8.35
C ASN A 136 0.09 -2.87 7.46
N PHE A 137 0.73 -2.45 6.38
CA PHE A 137 1.45 -3.35 5.47
C PHE A 137 2.68 -4.01 6.13
N ASN A 138 3.16 -3.48 7.25
CA ASN A 138 4.32 -4.01 7.95
C ASN A 138 3.95 -5.18 8.90
N GLU A 139 2.69 -5.27 9.32
CA GLU A 139 2.23 -6.25 10.32
C GLU A 139 2.57 -7.71 9.97
N PRO A 140 2.38 -8.20 8.72
CA PRO A 140 2.78 -9.55 8.36
C PRO A 140 4.26 -9.84 8.60
N PHE A 141 5.13 -8.89 8.29
CA PHE A 141 6.57 -9.03 8.50
C PHE A 141 6.95 -8.96 9.97
N ALA A 142 6.31 -8.05 10.75
CA ALA A 142 6.52 -7.97 12.20
C ALA A 142 6.17 -9.30 12.89
N ARG A 143 5.08 -9.94 12.48
CA ARG A 143 4.70 -11.27 12.97
C ARG A 143 5.73 -12.31 12.60
N LEU A 144 6.19 -12.37 11.35
CA LEU A 144 7.21 -13.31 10.91
C LEU A 144 8.54 -13.13 11.65
N PHE A 145 8.96 -11.88 11.89
CA PHE A 145 10.15 -11.61 12.72
C PHE A 145 9.96 -12.05 14.17
N GLY A 146 8.79 -11.80 14.76
CA GLY A 146 8.46 -12.28 16.10
C GLY A 146 8.51 -13.82 16.20
N ASP A 147 7.89 -14.51 15.24
CA ASP A 147 7.95 -15.98 15.16
C ASP A 147 9.39 -16.48 14.98
N GLY A 148 10.20 -15.78 14.16
CA GLY A 148 11.59 -16.14 13.88
C GLY A 148 12.54 -15.94 15.06
N VAL A 149 12.26 -14.97 15.93
CA VAL A 149 12.96 -14.83 17.22
C VAL A 149 12.63 -16.01 18.12
N VAL A 150 11.36 -16.46 18.13
CA VAL A 150 10.90 -17.57 18.98
C VAL A 150 11.45 -18.91 18.49
N ASP A 151 11.44 -19.18 17.18
CA ASP A 151 11.95 -20.43 16.60
C ASP A 151 13.45 -20.42 16.31
N GLY A 152 14.13 -19.27 16.51
CA GLY A 152 15.56 -19.09 16.33
C GLY A 152 16.00 -19.00 14.87
N SER A 153 15.08 -18.90 13.91
CA SER A 153 15.39 -18.89 12.47
C SER A 153 15.69 -17.48 11.92
N LEU A 154 15.30 -16.42 12.64
CA LEU A 154 15.53 -15.03 12.27
C LEU A 154 16.12 -14.21 13.43
N ALA A 155 16.99 -13.25 13.08
CA ALA A 155 17.51 -12.25 13.99
C ALA A 155 17.18 -10.85 13.43
N PRO A 156 16.06 -10.23 13.87
CA PRO A 156 15.67 -8.93 13.36
C PRO A 156 16.73 -7.87 13.69
N PRO A 157 17.13 -7.02 12.73
CA PRO A 157 18.04 -5.91 12.98
C PRO A 157 17.52 -5.02 14.12
N GLY A 158 18.42 -4.63 15.07
CA GLY A 158 18.00 -3.84 16.21
C GLY A 158 17.29 -4.61 17.32
N GLY A 159 16.86 -5.85 17.08
CA GLY A 159 16.19 -6.72 18.06
C GLY A 159 14.69 -6.49 18.23
N ASP A 160 14.12 -5.44 17.64
CA ASP A 160 12.68 -5.17 17.64
C ASP A 160 12.04 -5.67 16.33
N PRO A 161 11.13 -6.69 16.39
CA PRO A 161 10.44 -7.20 15.21
C PRO A 161 9.62 -6.16 14.43
N ALA A 162 9.00 -5.20 15.12
CA ALA A 162 8.18 -4.17 14.47
C ALA A 162 9.04 -3.15 13.72
N GLU A 163 10.12 -2.68 14.33
CA GLU A 163 11.09 -1.77 13.70
C GLU A 163 11.77 -2.45 12.49
N ALA A 164 12.21 -3.70 12.66
CA ALA A 164 12.80 -4.47 11.58
C ALA A 164 11.84 -4.68 10.40
N ALA A 165 10.55 -4.91 10.68
CA ALA A 165 9.52 -5.05 9.65
C ALA A 165 9.28 -3.75 8.88
N GLU A 166 9.27 -2.62 9.56
CA GLU A 166 9.15 -1.30 8.94
C GLU A 166 10.34 -1.01 8.04
N LEU A 167 11.55 -1.25 8.52
CA LEU A 167 12.79 -1.09 7.74
C LEU A 167 12.81 -2.02 6.52
N LEU A 168 12.50 -3.30 6.72
CA LEU A 168 12.45 -4.28 5.64
C LEU A 168 11.43 -3.88 4.58
N PHE A 169 10.19 -3.61 4.98
CA PHE A 169 9.11 -3.27 4.06
C PHE A 169 9.44 -2.03 3.24
N ASN A 170 9.85 -0.93 3.90
CA ASN A 170 10.19 0.30 3.20
C ASN A 170 11.38 0.11 2.25
N THR A 171 12.43 -0.58 2.71
CA THR A 171 13.62 -0.81 1.89
C THR A 171 13.32 -1.69 0.69
N VAL A 172 12.62 -2.81 0.88
CA VAL A 172 12.34 -3.78 -0.18
C VAL A 172 11.25 -3.29 -1.12
N CYS A 173 10.12 -2.83 -0.58
CA CYS A 173 8.95 -2.42 -1.37
C CYS A 173 9.31 -1.27 -2.32
N TRP A 174 9.80 -0.16 -1.79
CA TRP A 174 10.11 1.02 -2.61
C TRP A 174 11.30 0.81 -3.53
N SER A 175 12.34 0.10 -3.08
CA SER A 175 13.45 -0.25 -3.97
C SER A 175 12.97 -1.12 -5.13
N TYR A 176 12.11 -2.12 -4.87
CA TYR A 176 11.56 -2.96 -5.93
C TYR A 176 10.70 -2.15 -6.91
N VAL A 177 9.78 -1.32 -6.41
CA VAL A 177 8.96 -0.41 -7.24
C VAL A 177 9.83 0.44 -8.15
N HIS A 178 10.90 1.05 -7.63
CA HIS A 178 11.79 1.91 -8.41
C HIS A 178 12.63 1.12 -9.42
N LEU A 179 13.18 -0.04 -9.02
CA LEU A 179 13.95 -0.90 -9.94
C LEU A 179 13.08 -1.39 -11.10
N ARG A 180 11.83 -1.78 -10.82
CA ARG A 180 10.90 -2.24 -11.85
C ARG A 180 10.37 -1.12 -12.72
N GLY A 181 9.88 -0.04 -12.11
CA GLY A 181 9.18 1.02 -12.81
C GLY A 181 10.07 2.08 -13.43
N ARG A 182 11.08 2.57 -12.71
CA ARG A 182 11.95 3.66 -13.20
C ARG A 182 13.19 3.15 -13.91
N HIS A 183 13.78 2.07 -13.40
CA HIS A 183 15.02 1.50 -13.96
C HIS A 183 14.77 0.35 -14.92
N HIS A 184 13.53 -0.10 -15.08
CA HIS A 184 13.10 -1.17 -15.99
C HIS A 184 13.89 -2.48 -15.82
N TRP A 185 14.31 -2.79 -14.59
CA TRP A 185 14.98 -4.06 -14.34
C TRP A 185 14.02 -5.23 -14.54
N PRO A 186 14.49 -6.35 -15.13
CA PRO A 186 13.72 -7.59 -15.11
C PRO A 186 13.37 -8.01 -13.68
N ALA A 187 12.17 -8.56 -13.47
CA ALA A 187 11.66 -8.95 -12.15
C ALA A 187 12.65 -9.83 -11.39
N GLU A 188 13.13 -10.89 -12.05
CA GLU A 188 14.08 -11.84 -11.47
C GLU A 188 15.41 -11.20 -11.03
N ARG A 189 15.89 -10.22 -11.79
CA ARG A 189 17.10 -9.47 -11.42
C ARG A 189 16.88 -8.64 -10.16
N ALA A 190 15.75 -7.94 -10.10
CA ALA A 190 15.43 -7.08 -8.97
C ALA A 190 15.20 -7.90 -7.68
N ARG A 191 14.41 -8.98 -7.77
CA ARG A 191 14.13 -9.92 -6.67
C ARG A 191 15.43 -10.51 -6.11
N ARG A 192 16.26 -11.10 -6.98
CA ARG A 192 17.54 -11.69 -6.58
C ARG A 192 18.47 -10.67 -5.92
N GLY A 193 18.60 -9.46 -6.49
CA GLY A 193 19.47 -8.42 -5.95
C GLY A 193 19.02 -7.95 -4.56
N LEU A 194 17.73 -7.72 -4.36
CA LEU A 194 17.19 -7.30 -3.06
C LEU A 194 17.32 -8.39 -2.00
N ARG A 195 17.03 -9.66 -2.35
CA ARG A 195 17.24 -10.79 -1.44
C ARG A 195 18.68 -10.90 -0.99
N ALA A 196 19.62 -10.88 -1.91
CA ALA A 196 21.06 -10.97 -1.61
C ALA A 196 21.53 -9.82 -0.69
N LEU A 197 20.89 -8.66 -0.76
CA LEU A 197 21.21 -7.51 0.08
C LEU A 197 20.69 -7.66 1.51
N ILE A 198 19.49 -8.24 1.70
CA ILE A 198 18.82 -8.29 3.00
C ILE A 198 19.10 -9.58 3.78
N GLU A 199 19.25 -10.72 3.10
CA GLU A 199 19.41 -12.04 3.74
C GLU A 199 20.56 -12.11 4.76
N PRO A 200 21.77 -11.56 4.50
CA PRO A 200 22.86 -11.64 5.47
C PRO A 200 22.56 -10.96 6.82
N GLY A 201 21.72 -9.91 6.79
CA GLY A 201 21.33 -9.18 8.00
C GLY A 201 20.24 -9.84 8.84
N LEU A 202 19.61 -10.88 8.32
CA LEU A 202 18.45 -11.53 8.95
C LEU A 202 18.77 -12.89 9.59
N VAL A 203 19.97 -13.43 9.34
CA VAL A 203 20.37 -14.76 9.81
C VAL A 203 21.09 -14.66 11.17
N PRO A 204 20.68 -15.45 12.19
CA PRO A 204 21.40 -15.53 13.44
C PRO A 204 22.89 -15.90 13.22
N GLY A 205 23.80 -15.12 13.76
CA GLY A 205 25.23 -15.39 13.69
C GLY A 205 26.01 -14.80 12.51
N ALA A 206 25.38 -14.16 11.56
CA ALA A 206 26.05 -13.39 10.51
C ALA A 206 26.49 -12.01 11.02
N ARG A 207 27.34 -11.95 12.06
CA ARG A 207 28.06 -10.70 12.36
C ARG A 207 29.25 -10.61 11.40
N PRO A 208 29.42 -9.50 10.68
CA PRO A 208 30.67 -9.23 10.01
C PRO A 208 31.77 -9.15 11.07
N GLU A 209 32.87 -9.86 10.87
CA GLU A 209 34.11 -9.71 11.63
C GLU A 209 34.68 -8.29 11.44
#